data_601ab941e07b069fa77eb2b18e3b98c4
#
_entry.id   601ab941e07b069fa77eb2b18e3b98c4
#
_cell.length_a   1.000
_cell.length_b   1.000
_cell.length_c   1.000
_cell.angle_alpha   90.00
_cell.angle_beta   90.00
_cell.angle_gamma   90.00
#
_symmetry.space_group_name_H-M   'P 1'
#
loop_
_entity.id
_entity.type
_entity.pdbx_description
1 polymer ?
#
loop_
_entity_poly.entity_id
_entity_poly.type
_entity_poly.pdbx_seq_one_letter_code
_entity_poly.pdbx_strand_id
1 'polypeptide(L)'
;MTPQGERARVLVVDDEKVIAQLIADMLSGEGYDVDTAPDGVVALARLAERRYDVVLSDLRMPELDGLGLFREIEARHPEVLRRFMFITGTSEHTDYHGFIDEVRVPVLTKPFDMMELFRLVQELSGAQPVATAALSGA
;
A
#
# COMPACT_ATOMS: atom_id res chain seq x y z
N MET A 1 -12.17 -13.34 -7.07
CA MET A 1 -12.34 -12.47 -8.24
C MET A 1 -13.24 -11.30 -7.88
N THR A 2 -12.88 -10.11 -8.30
CA THR A 2 -13.71 -8.94 -8.09
C THR A 2 -14.94 -9.03 -8.97
N PRO A 3 -16.15 -8.78 -8.45
CA PRO A 3 -17.34 -8.74 -9.29
C PRO A 3 -17.16 -7.72 -10.42
N GLN A 4 -17.87 -7.97 -11.50
CA GLN A 4 -17.81 -7.09 -12.65
C GLN A 4 -18.20 -5.67 -12.26
N GLY A 5 -17.37 -4.70 -12.62
CA GLY A 5 -17.57 -3.30 -12.28
C GLY A 5 -16.92 -2.87 -10.98
N GLU A 6 -16.51 -3.81 -10.16
CA GLU A 6 -15.78 -3.48 -8.95
C GLU A 6 -14.29 -3.50 -9.23
N ARG A 7 -13.57 -2.61 -8.55
CA ARG A 7 -12.13 -2.52 -8.66
C ARG A 7 -11.50 -2.78 -7.32
N ALA A 8 -10.29 -3.31 -7.33
CA ALA A 8 -9.51 -3.42 -6.11
C ALA A 8 -9.24 -2.01 -5.59
N ARG A 9 -9.32 -1.84 -4.28
CA ARG A 9 -9.19 -0.53 -3.64
C ARG A 9 -7.87 -0.45 -2.90
N VAL A 10 -7.14 0.64 -3.16
CA VAL A 10 -5.82 0.88 -2.58
C VAL A 10 -5.87 2.13 -1.72
N LEU A 11 -5.26 2.07 -0.54
CA LEU A 11 -5.07 3.24 0.31
C LEU A 11 -3.60 3.62 0.27
N VAL A 12 -3.30 4.85 -0.12
CA VAL A 12 -1.94 5.39 -0.16
C VAL A 12 -1.79 6.38 0.99
N VAL A 13 -0.86 6.10 1.89
CA VAL A 13 -0.63 6.92 3.08
C VAL A 13 0.72 7.60 2.95
N ASP A 14 0.73 8.90 2.74
CA ASP A 14 1.94 9.69 2.55
C ASP A 14 1.62 11.15 2.84
N ASP A 15 2.44 11.81 3.65
CA ASP A 15 2.23 13.22 3.98
C ASP A 15 2.64 14.17 2.85
N GLU A 16 3.39 13.69 1.88
CA GLU A 16 3.74 14.48 0.71
C GLU A 16 2.64 14.32 -0.34
N LYS A 17 1.78 15.34 -0.46
CA LYS A 17 0.61 15.27 -1.34
C LYS A 17 0.98 14.98 -2.79
N VAL A 18 2.09 15.53 -3.26
CA VAL A 18 2.52 15.33 -4.65
C VAL A 18 2.85 13.85 -4.89
N ILE A 19 3.57 13.24 -3.96
CA ILE A 19 3.94 11.84 -4.07
C ILE A 19 2.69 10.94 -3.96
N ALA A 20 1.84 11.21 -2.99
CA ALA A 20 0.60 10.45 -2.82
C ALA A 20 -0.26 10.51 -4.09
N GLN A 21 -0.40 11.69 -4.68
CA GLN A 21 -1.20 11.87 -5.87
C GLN A 21 -0.56 11.18 -7.08
N LEU A 22 0.77 11.26 -7.19
CA LEU A 22 1.48 10.58 -8.27
C LEU A 22 1.24 9.07 -8.21
N ILE A 23 1.38 8.47 -7.04
CA ILE A 23 1.13 7.04 -6.86
C ILE A 23 -0.34 6.72 -7.16
N ALA A 24 -1.25 7.55 -6.67
CA ALA A 24 -2.68 7.36 -6.91
C ALA A 24 -3.01 7.39 -8.40
N ASP A 25 -2.41 8.34 -9.13
CA ASP A 25 -2.64 8.46 -10.58
C ASP A 25 -2.10 7.25 -11.33
N MET A 26 -0.92 6.79 -10.95
CA MET A 26 -0.32 5.60 -11.57
C MET A 26 -1.21 4.37 -11.37
N LEU A 27 -1.66 4.16 -10.14
CA LEU A 27 -2.49 2.99 -9.83
C LEU A 27 -3.89 3.11 -10.42
N SER A 28 -4.45 4.31 -10.45
CA SER A 28 -5.74 4.52 -11.11
C SER A 28 -5.67 4.18 -12.59
N GLY A 29 -4.54 4.49 -13.22
CA GLY A 29 -4.31 4.14 -14.62
C GLY A 29 -4.27 2.64 -14.84
N GLU A 30 -3.97 1.86 -13.82
CA GLU A 30 -3.94 0.39 -13.88
C GLU A 30 -5.27 -0.23 -13.45
N GLY A 31 -6.28 0.58 -13.18
CA GLY A 31 -7.62 0.07 -12.88
C GLY A 31 -7.97 -0.05 -11.40
N TYR A 32 -7.16 0.49 -10.52
CA TYR A 32 -7.46 0.48 -9.09
C TYR A 32 -8.27 1.71 -8.69
N ASP A 33 -9.12 1.55 -7.67
CA ASP A 33 -9.72 2.68 -6.97
C ASP A 33 -8.76 3.08 -5.86
N VAL A 34 -8.35 4.34 -5.83
CA VAL A 34 -7.31 4.77 -4.90
C VAL A 34 -7.82 5.92 -4.01
N ASP A 35 -7.65 5.75 -2.72
CA ASP A 35 -7.84 6.82 -1.74
C ASP A 35 -6.48 7.18 -1.18
N THR A 36 -6.32 8.42 -0.73
CA THR A 36 -5.09 8.86 -0.09
C THR A 36 -5.36 9.31 1.33
N ALA A 37 -4.34 9.23 2.17
CA ALA A 37 -4.39 9.73 3.54
C ALA A 37 -3.06 10.40 3.84
N PRO A 38 -3.08 11.58 4.49
CA PRO A 38 -1.85 12.32 4.75
C PRO A 38 -1.04 11.80 5.94
N ASP A 39 -1.64 10.95 6.76
CA ASP A 39 -0.98 10.40 7.93
C ASP A 39 -1.70 9.15 8.42
N GLY A 40 -1.14 8.52 9.46
CA GLY A 40 -1.69 7.29 10.00
C GLY A 40 -3.04 7.45 10.68
N VAL A 41 -3.33 8.62 11.23
CA VAL A 41 -4.63 8.86 11.89
C VAL A 41 -5.76 8.83 10.86
N VAL A 42 -5.58 9.53 9.75
CA VAL A 42 -6.56 9.53 8.66
C VAL A 42 -6.67 8.15 8.04
N ALA A 43 -5.52 7.46 7.90
CA ALA A 43 -5.52 6.11 7.36
C ALA A 43 -6.37 5.17 8.21
N LEU A 44 -6.24 5.22 9.53
CA LEU A 44 -7.05 4.39 10.42
C LEU A 44 -8.53 4.71 10.31
N ALA A 45 -8.87 5.99 10.19
CA ALA A 45 -10.26 6.39 10.00
C ALA A 45 -10.83 5.79 8.71
N ARG A 46 -10.05 5.81 7.63
CA ARG A 46 -10.50 5.22 6.37
C ARG A 46 -10.66 3.71 6.48
N LEU A 47 -9.73 3.04 7.15
CA LEU A 47 -9.81 1.59 7.35
C LEU A 47 -11.03 1.18 8.18
N ALA A 48 -11.49 2.04 9.07
CA ALA A 48 -12.69 1.79 9.85
C ALA A 48 -13.96 1.94 9.02
N GLU A 49 -13.90 2.75 7.95
CA GLU A 49 -15.07 3.04 7.12
C GLU A 49 -15.25 2.07 5.96
N ARG A 50 -14.17 1.53 5.43
CA ARG A 50 -14.26 0.68 4.24
C ARG A 50 -13.09 -0.28 4.15
N ARG A 51 -13.29 -1.33 3.36
CA ARG A 51 -12.27 -2.32 3.10
C ARG A 51 -11.31 -1.83 2.02
N TYR A 52 -10.03 -2.06 2.24
CA TYR A 52 -8.99 -1.85 1.24
C TYR A 52 -8.31 -3.17 0.91
N ASP A 53 -7.99 -3.34 -0.35
CA ASP A 53 -7.30 -4.55 -0.82
C ASP A 53 -5.79 -4.42 -0.69
N VAL A 54 -5.27 -3.20 -0.66
CA VAL A 54 -3.84 -2.95 -0.44
C VAL A 54 -3.69 -1.64 0.32
N VAL A 55 -2.74 -1.61 1.25
CA VAL A 55 -2.35 -0.38 1.94
C VAL A 55 -0.87 -0.13 1.69
N LEU A 56 -0.57 1.02 1.12
CA LEU A 56 0.81 1.48 0.90
C LEU A 56 1.08 2.63 1.85
N SER A 57 2.12 2.53 2.65
CA SER A 57 2.41 3.57 3.64
C SER A 57 3.86 4.00 3.62
N ASP A 58 4.09 5.30 3.69
CA ASP A 58 5.39 5.82 4.02
C ASP A 58 5.68 5.51 5.51
N LEU A 59 6.93 5.56 5.89
CA LEU A 59 7.34 5.33 7.28
C LEU A 59 7.29 6.60 8.11
N ARG A 60 7.80 7.70 7.58
CA ARG A 60 7.90 8.95 8.34
C ARG A 60 6.80 9.92 7.95
N MET A 61 5.86 10.12 8.86
CA MET A 61 4.72 11.00 8.65
C MET A 61 4.39 11.71 9.98
N PRO A 62 3.72 12.86 9.93
CA PRO A 62 3.27 13.53 11.15
C PRO A 62 2.12 12.77 11.80
N GLU A 63 1.81 13.11 13.02
CA GLU A 63 0.73 12.56 13.82
C GLU A 63 0.96 11.11 14.18
N LEU A 64 0.72 10.20 13.26
CA LEU A 64 0.97 8.76 13.44
C LEU A 64 1.80 8.31 12.24
N ASP A 65 3.03 7.88 12.49
CA ASP A 65 3.94 7.44 11.43
C ASP A 65 3.63 6.02 10.98
N GLY A 66 4.41 5.54 9.99
CA GLY A 66 4.17 4.21 9.43
C GLY A 66 4.33 3.08 10.43
N LEU A 67 5.27 3.20 11.35
CA LEU A 67 5.45 2.20 12.41
C LEU A 67 4.23 2.18 13.32
N GLY A 68 3.78 3.35 13.76
CA GLY A 68 2.60 3.47 14.60
C GLY A 68 1.37 2.97 13.89
N LEU A 69 1.21 3.31 12.62
CA LEU A 69 0.11 2.81 11.82
C LEU A 69 0.12 1.28 11.73
N PHE A 70 1.29 0.70 11.47
CA PHE A 70 1.43 -0.75 11.41
C PHE A 70 1.00 -1.41 12.72
N ARG A 71 1.43 -0.85 13.86
CA ARG A 71 1.05 -1.40 15.18
C ARG A 71 -0.44 -1.29 15.44
N GLU A 72 -1.06 -0.19 15.02
CA GLU A 72 -2.51 -0.03 15.18
C GLU A 72 -3.28 -1.00 14.28
N ILE A 73 -2.81 -1.21 13.05
CA ILE A 73 -3.42 -2.17 12.15
C ILE A 73 -3.28 -3.58 12.72
N GLU A 74 -2.12 -3.91 13.25
CA GLU A 74 -1.88 -5.21 13.88
C GLU A 74 -2.90 -5.47 15.00
N ALA A 75 -3.22 -4.44 15.78
CA ALA A 75 -4.14 -4.54 16.89
C ALA A 75 -5.61 -4.57 16.48
N ARG A 76 -5.98 -3.77 15.48
CA ARG A 76 -7.38 -3.53 15.13
C ARG A 76 -7.85 -4.20 13.85
N HIS A 77 -6.96 -4.38 12.89
CA HIS A 77 -7.29 -4.90 11.56
C HIS A 77 -6.20 -5.86 11.09
N PRO A 78 -5.90 -6.92 11.86
CA PRO A 78 -4.76 -7.78 11.55
C PRO A 78 -4.80 -8.41 10.17
N GLU A 79 -5.99 -8.59 9.61
CA GLU A 79 -6.12 -9.15 8.26
C GLU A 79 -5.52 -8.23 7.19
N VAL A 80 -5.41 -6.92 7.46
CA VAL A 80 -4.84 -5.96 6.52
C VAL A 80 -3.34 -6.15 6.36
N LEU A 81 -2.67 -6.73 7.35
CA LEU A 81 -1.21 -6.92 7.30
C LEU A 81 -0.77 -7.77 6.12
N ARG A 82 -1.63 -8.64 5.63
CA ARG A 82 -1.33 -9.46 4.44
C ARG A 82 -1.31 -8.63 3.17
N ARG A 83 -1.85 -7.43 3.23
CA ARG A 83 -2.04 -6.55 2.09
C ARG A 83 -1.37 -5.21 2.31
N PHE A 84 -0.35 -5.20 3.17
CA PHE A 84 0.33 -3.98 3.58
C PHE A 84 1.75 -3.95 3.04
N MET A 85 2.21 -2.79 2.59
CA MET A 85 3.62 -2.60 2.24
C MET A 85 4.03 -1.18 2.55
N PHE A 86 5.34 -1.00 2.73
CA PHE A 86 5.92 0.33 2.90
C PHE A 86 6.52 0.84 1.61
N ILE A 87 6.40 2.15 1.38
CA ILE A 87 7.15 2.84 0.35
C ILE A 87 7.95 3.91 1.08
N THR A 88 9.26 3.85 1.01
CA THR A 88 10.09 4.67 1.89
C THR A 88 11.34 5.17 1.19
N GLY A 89 11.89 6.29 1.67
CA GLY A 89 13.16 6.80 1.18
C GLY A 89 14.34 6.06 1.79
N THR A 90 15.53 6.27 1.23
CA THR A 90 16.74 5.59 1.69
C THR A 90 17.07 5.89 3.16
N SER A 91 16.96 7.16 3.56
CA SER A 91 17.26 7.52 4.95
C SER A 91 16.25 6.92 5.91
N GLU A 92 14.97 6.89 5.53
CA GLU A 92 13.94 6.28 6.35
C GLU A 92 14.17 4.78 6.50
N HIS A 93 14.55 4.13 5.40
CA HIS A 93 14.86 2.71 5.41
C HIS A 93 16.00 2.43 6.40
N THR A 94 17.04 3.27 6.41
CA THR A 94 18.16 3.13 7.34
C THR A 94 17.72 3.34 8.78
N ASP A 95 16.91 4.39 9.03
CA ASP A 95 16.47 4.73 10.38
C ASP A 95 15.55 3.67 10.99
N TYR A 96 14.76 3.01 10.15
CA TYR A 96 13.76 2.04 10.59
C TYR A 96 14.13 0.59 10.31
N HIS A 97 15.40 0.32 9.97
CA HIS A 97 15.75 -1.01 9.46
C HIS A 97 15.46 -2.15 10.45
N GLY A 98 15.61 -1.91 11.74
CA GLY A 98 15.30 -2.93 12.74
C GLY A 98 13.82 -3.32 12.72
N PHE A 99 12.96 -2.33 12.60
CA PHE A 99 11.53 -2.55 12.48
C PHE A 99 11.19 -3.25 11.16
N ILE A 100 11.78 -2.77 10.06
CA ILE A 100 11.53 -3.35 8.73
C ILE A 100 11.89 -4.82 8.71
N ASP A 101 13.04 -5.18 9.30
CA ASP A 101 13.48 -6.56 9.35
C ASP A 101 12.55 -7.44 10.18
N GLU A 102 11.95 -6.86 11.22
CA GLU A 102 11.07 -7.59 12.11
C GLU A 102 9.71 -7.90 11.48
N VAL A 103 9.12 -6.94 10.77
CA VAL A 103 7.72 -7.04 10.36
C VAL A 103 7.47 -7.87 9.10
N ARG A 104 8.47 -8.07 8.28
CA ARG A 104 8.40 -8.94 7.10
C ARG A 104 7.30 -8.60 6.11
N VAL A 105 7.03 -7.32 5.92
CA VAL A 105 6.16 -6.87 4.85
C VAL A 105 7.00 -6.33 3.71
N PRO A 106 6.48 -6.30 2.49
CA PRO A 106 7.24 -5.76 1.36
C PRO A 106 7.59 -4.30 1.60
N VAL A 107 8.77 -3.91 1.15
CA VAL A 107 9.24 -2.52 1.23
C VAL A 107 9.76 -2.12 -0.14
N LEU A 108 9.24 -1.02 -0.65
CA LEU A 108 9.69 -0.45 -1.92
C LEU A 108 10.43 0.84 -1.62
N THR A 109 11.70 0.92 -2.00
CA THR A 109 12.53 2.09 -1.69
C THR A 109 12.47 3.11 -2.82
N LYS A 110 12.28 4.38 -2.47
CA LYS A 110 12.29 5.48 -3.43
C LYS A 110 13.72 5.80 -3.84
N PRO A 111 14.00 6.15 -5.09
CA PRO A 111 13.07 6.11 -6.21
C PRO A 111 12.80 4.68 -6.64
N PHE A 112 11.58 4.40 -7.03
CA PHE A 112 11.17 3.05 -7.39
C PHE A 112 10.78 2.96 -8.87
N ASP A 113 10.81 1.73 -9.37
CA ASP A 113 10.33 1.42 -10.70
C ASP A 113 8.81 1.26 -10.65
N MET A 114 8.13 1.95 -11.54
CA MET A 114 6.67 1.90 -11.63
C MET A 114 6.17 0.46 -11.84
N MET A 115 6.88 -0.31 -12.64
CA MET A 115 6.49 -1.69 -12.90
C MET A 115 6.62 -2.55 -11.66
N GLU A 116 7.62 -2.29 -10.83
CA GLU A 116 7.76 -3.00 -9.57
C GLU A 116 6.62 -2.65 -8.60
N LEU A 117 6.23 -1.39 -8.56
CA LEU A 117 5.07 -0.98 -7.76
C LEU A 117 3.82 -1.74 -8.20
N PHE A 118 3.55 -1.78 -9.50
CA PHE A 118 2.39 -2.48 -10.03
C PHE A 118 2.41 -3.96 -9.68
N ARG A 119 3.57 -4.59 -9.81
CA ARG A 119 3.72 -6.01 -9.50
C ARG A 119 3.42 -6.29 -8.04
N LEU A 120 3.97 -5.49 -7.13
CA LEU A 120 3.75 -5.68 -5.70
C LEU A 120 2.30 -5.43 -5.31
N VAL A 121 1.69 -4.39 -5.83
CA VAL A 121 0.28 -4.10 -5.54
C VAL A 121 -0.60 -5.23 -6.03
N GLN A 122 -0.33 -5.75 -7.21
CA GLN A 122 -1.09 -6.85 -7.78
C GLN A 122 -0.97 -8.10 -6.92
N GLU A 123 0.25 -8.42 -6.48
CA GLU A 123 0.47 -9.57 -5.60
C GLU A 123 -0.28 -9.43 -4.29
N LEU A 124 -0.20 -8.25 -3.68
CA LEU A 124 -0.85 -8.00 -2.39
C LEU A 124 -2.37 -7.98 -2.49
N SER A 125 -2.90 -7.47 -3.58
CA SER A 125 -4.35 -7.40 -3.75
C SER A 125 -4.97 -8.76 -4.01
N GLY A 126 -4.17 -9.74 -4.37
CA GLY A 126 -4.67 -11.04 -4.78
C GLY A 126 -5.32 -11.02 -6.15
N ALA A 127 -5.24 -9.88 -6.86
CA ALA A 127 -5.83 -9.78 -8.19
C ALA A 127 -4.98 -10.55 -9.19
N GLN A 128 -5.64 -11.33 -10.03
CA GLN A 128 -4.96 -12.04 -11.08
C GLN A 128 -5.04 -11.19 -12.35
N PRO A 129 -3.91 -10.89 -12.98
CA PRO A 129 -3.96 -10.20 -14.26
C PRO A 129 -4.67 -11.10 -15.25
N VAL A 130 -5.71 -10.61 -15.87
CA VAL A 130 -6.49 -11.43 -16.80
C VAL A 130 -5.60 -12.01 -17.89
N ALA A 131 -4.77 -11.18 -18.48
CA ALA A 131 -3.87 -11.63 -19.52
C ALA A 131 -2.88 -12.66 -19.01
N THR A 132 -2.32 -12.44 -17.82
CA THR A 132 -1.39 -13.37 -17.23
C THR A 132 -2.08 -14.68 -16.89
N ALA A 133 -3.27 -14.62 -16.33
CA ALA A 133 -4.02 -15.80 -16.02
C ALA A 133 -4.30 -16.63 -17.28
N ALA A 134 -4.68 -15.96 -18.36
CA ALA A 134 -4.95 -16.64 -19.61
C ALA A 134 -3.69 -17.20 -20.27
N LEU A 135 -2.60 -16.45 -20.21
CA LEU A 135 -1.38 -16.84 -20.92
C LEU A 135 -0.49 -17.76 -20.10
N SER A 136 -0.35 -17.48 -18.84
CA SER A 136 0.54 -18.28 -18.01
C SER A 136 -0.16 -19.51 -17.48
N GLY A 137 -1.45 -19.49 -17.41
CA GLY A 137 -2.20 -20.69 -17.14
C GLY A 137 -2.09 -21.69 -18.26
N ALA A 138 -1.71 -21.16 -19.37
CA ALA A 138 -1.48 -22.01 -20.53
C ALA A 138 -0.21 -22.79 -20.34
#